data_4fab8ef0736569dd38e994a0f4d1995e
#
_entry.id   4fab8ef0736569dd38e994a0f4d1995e
#
_cell.length_a   1.000
_cell.length_b   1.000
_cell.length_c   1.000
_cell.angle_alpha   90.00
_cell.angle_beta   90.00
_cell.angle_gamma   90.00
#
_symmetry.space_group_name_H-M   'P 1'
#
loop_
_entity.id
_entity.type
_entity.pdbx_description
1 polymer ?
#
loop_
_entity_poly.entity_id
_entity_poly.type
_entity_poly.pdbx_seq_one_letter_code
_entity_poly.pdbx_strand_id
1 'polypeptide(L)'
;MNSFMIAFGLASIALCIGAFLRAKIPFLRNMLVPASVIAGLLGVIFMNAMSHFQINIGTDTEMYGNIVNHLFTISFISICLTGASDNKDNTAKNIFKGALGMGTVWCLLYTITPLVGMIIIALIGGGFNMETIYGSLIPYAFTQGPGQAAAYGTIYESYGWENAAMVGMTFAAIGFVMAFLVGVPAAKLGISRGVAKNCGKIDNSILKGYLKKEEQTNYMVKDTTCNSNMETLTFHFALIGLCYVFALGIAKVMSLLPGFLGSSMSGLMFMNGMYAAYIVKFIMKKLKIDFLIEDTLQSKITGWTADYLVVCAFMAVGFNIIGQWIVPIVVEALIVTAITFCVCFYFGRRFGGSNDFERTLGLYGTSTGTVPSGIALVRIVDPEFKTSTAVELGLMNLVMMLSTPVYIALLAMASKTISVQVTMAILAAMTVVYMIVLKVTRCWRKPTFSWKKD
;
A
#
# COMPACT_ATOMS: atom_id res chain seq x y z
N MET A 1 19.03 26.33 -4.74
CA MET A 1 19.31 25.11 -3.92
C MET A 1 18.42 24.01 -4.47
N ASN A 2 18.88 22.77 -4.51
CA ASN A 2 18.09 21.69 -5.15
C ASN A 2 16.87 21.33 -4.26
N SER A 3 15.67 21.64 -4.73
CA SER A 3 14.39 21.42 -4.02
C SER A 3 14.21 19.96 -3.57
N PHE A 4 14.68 18.99 -4.37
CA PHE A 4 14.66 17.58 -4.03
C PHE A 4 15.49 17.26 -2.77
N MET A 5 16.71 17.81 -2.65
CA MET A 5 17.57 17.56 -1.48
C MET A 5 16.99 18.15 -0.21
N ILE A 6 16.32 19.31 -0.31
CA ILE A 6 15.61 19.91 0.83
C ILE A 6 14.44 19.03 1.23
N ALA A 7 13.62 18.59 0.27
CA ALA A 7 12.49 17.71 0.53
C ALA A 7 12.93 16.40 1.19
N PHE A 8 13.98 15.76 0.69
CA PHE A 8 14.56 14.55 1.26
C PHE A 8 15.07 14.79 2.70
N GLY A 9 15.78 15.91 2.93
CA GLY A 9 16.27 16.28 4.26
C GLY A 9 15.15 16.49 5.28
N LEU A 10 14.10 17.25 4.90
CA LEU A 10 12.93 17.48 5.77
C LEU A 10 12.17 16.19 6.08
N ALA A 11 11.97 15.30 5.09
CA ALA A 11 11.36 14.00 5.30
C ALA A 11 12.20 13.13 6.26
N SER A 12 13.53 13.17 6.13
CA SER A 12 14.47 12.47 7.01
C SER A 12 14.39 12.98 8.46
N ILE A 13 14.35 14.30 8.64
CA ILE A 13 14.16 14.92 9.96
C ILE A 13 12.83 14.48 10.56
N ALA A 14 11.75 14.52 9.78
CA ALA A 14 10.43 14.07 10.23
C ALA A 14 10.44 12.59 10.67
N LEU A 15 11.12 11.70 9.91
CA LEU A 15 11.29 10.28 10.26
C LEU A 15 12.02 10.09 11.60
N CYS A 16 13.12 10.83 11.81
CA CYS A 16 13.87 10.78 13.07
C CYS A 16 13.00 11.24 14.26
N ILE A 17 12.26 12.33 14.09
CA ILE A 17 11.33 12.84 15.11
C ILE A 17 10.20 11.83 15.36
N GLY A 18 9.60 11.27 14.30
CA GLY A 18 8.54 10.27 14.39
C GLY A 18 8.98 9.02 15.15
N ALA A 19 10.19 8.51 14.85
CA ALA A 19 10.78 7.38 15.57
C ALA A 19 11.03 7.71 17.06
N PHE A 20 11.55 8.90 17.36
CA PHE A 20 11.75 9.35 18.73
C PHE A 20 10.43 9.48 19.51
N LEU A 21 9.43 10.13 18.94
CA LEU A 21 8.11 10.30 19.57
C LEU A 21 7.42 8.95 19.81
N ARG A 22 7.47 8.04 18.83
CA ARG A 22 6.94 6.68 19.00
C ARG A 22 7.59 5.97 20.18
N ALA A 23 8.90 6.08 20.31
CA ALA A 23 9.65 5.44 21.40
C ALA A 23 9.30 6.03 22.79
N LYS A 24 9.05 7.34 22.89
CA LYS A 24 8.86 8.06 24.15
C LYS A 24 7.40 8.15 24.58
N ILE A 25 6.45 8.34 23.68
CA ILE A 25 5.03 8.55 24.01
C ILE A 25 4.31 7.21 24.18
N PRO A 26 3.85 6.86 25.42
CA PRO A 26 3.22 5.55 25.67
C PRO A 26 1.98 5.29 24.82
N PHE A 27 1.19 6.32 24.54
CA PHE A 27 0.00 6.20 23.68
C PHE A 27 0.36 5.73 22.27
N LEU A 28 1.31 6.40 21.60
CA LEU A 28 1.75 6.05 20.23
C LEU A 28 2.39 4.66 20.18
N ARG A 29 3.19 4.35 21.20
CA ARG A 29 3.82 3.05 21.38
C ARG A 29 2.80 1.93 21.51
N ASN A 30 1.78 2.11 22.34
CA ASN A 30 0.76 1.11 22.61
C ASN A 30 -0.19 0.94 21.41
N MET A 31 -0.38 1.96 20.59
CA MET A 31 -1.14 1.90 19.35
C MET A 31 -0.36 1.27 18.18
N LEU A 32 0.93 0.94 18.39
CA LEU A 32 1.81 0.31 17.38
C LEU A 32 1.86 1.05 16.03
N VAL A 33 1.56 2.35 16.04
CA VAL A 33 1.59 3.18 14.82
C VAL A 33 3.01 3.22 14.28
N PRO A 34 3.24 2.98 12.98
CA PRO A 34 4.57 3.11 12.37
C PRO A 34 5.15 4.51 12.56
N ALA A 35 6.47 4.58 12.74
CA ALA A 35 7.17 5.86 12.88
C ALA A 35 6.97 6.77 11.66
N SER A 36 6.91 6.18 10.46
CA SER A 36 6.65 6.86 9.20
C SER A 36 5.28 7.55 9.15
N VAL A 37 4.24 6.96 9.75
CA VAL A 37 2.90 7.59 9.85
C VAL A 37 2.94 8.79 10.81
N ILE A 38 3.61 8.64 11.96
CA ILE A 38 3.78 9.74 12.92
C ILE A 38 4.58 10.88 12.27
N ALA A 39 5.68 10.55 11.60
CA ALA A 39 6.50 11.48 10.85
C ALA A 39 5.69 12.20 9.76
N GLY A 40 4.86 11.46 9.03
CA GLY A 40 3.97 12.01 7.99
C GLY A 40 2.96 13.00 8.56
N LEU A 41 2.31 12.66 9.69
CA LEU A 41 1.38 13.57 10.37
C LEU A 41 2.06 14.86 10.83
N LEU A 42 3.27 14.78 11.36
CA LEU A 42 4.06 15.97 11.70
C LEU A 42 4.44 16.75 10.44
N GLY A 43 4.86 16.05 9.40
CA GLY A 43 5.27 16.62 8.13
C GLY A 43 4.14 17.39 7.44
N VAL A 44 2.91 16.85 7.38
CA VAL A 44 1.76 17.54 6.78
C VAL A 44 1.42 18.81 7.55
N ILE A 45 1.47 18.77 8.89
CA ILE A 45 1.24 19.94 9.74
C ILE A 45 2.32 21.00 9.45
N PHE A 46 3.59 20.60 9.40
CA PHE A 46 4.71 21.49 9.13
C PHE A 46 4.59 22.14 7.75
N MET A 47 4.35 21.37 6.69
CA MET A 47 4.22 21.89 5.33
C MET A 47 3.08 22.90 5.20
N ASN A 48 1.92 22.57 5.77
CA ASN A 48 0.76 23.47 5.70
C ASN A 48 0.94 24.72 6.58
N ALA A 49 1.64 24.62 7.71
CA ALA A 49 2.00 25.78 8.51
C ALA A 49 2.96 26.73 7.73
N MET A 50 4.00 26.17 7.11
CA MET A 50 4.92 26.99 6.28
C MET A 50 4.18 27.66 5.12
N SER A 51 3.28 26.95 4.45
CA SER A 51 2.45 27.50 3.38
C SER A 51 1.51 28.61 3.91
N HIS A 52 0.89 28.42 5.06
CA HIS A 52 0.00 29.42 5.67
C HIS A 52 0.74 30.70 6.04
N PHE A 53 1.94 30.61 6.58
CA PHE A 53 2.79 31.76 6.92
C PHE A 53 3.58 32.30 5.72
N GLN A 54 3.37 31.77 4.51
CA GLN A 54 4.08 32.13 3.28
C GLN A 54 5.62 32.05 3.40
N ILE A 55 6.11 31.11 4.24
CA ILE A 55 7.54 30.89 4.43
C ILE A 55 8.03 29.95 3.33
N ASN A 56 8.91 30.46 2.47
CA ASN A 56 9.54 29.64 1.42
C ASN A 56 10.67 28.80 2.04
N ILE A 57 10.42 27.47 2.13
CA ILE A 57 11.39 26.48 2.64
C ILE A 57 12.21 25.83 1.51
N GLY A 58 12.03 26.27 0.25
CA GLY A 58 12.75 25.76 -0.91
C GLY A 58 12.22 24.44 -1.47
N THR A 59 11.05 23.98 -1.00
CA THR A 59 10.31 22.83 -1.52
C THR A 59 8.80 23.05 -1.30
N ASP A 60 7.97 22.28 -1.98
CA ASP A 60 6.51 22.36 -1.96
C ASP A 60 5.85 20.97 -1.92
N THR A 61 4.52 20.95 -1.83
CA THR A 61 3.72 19.72 -1.79
C THR A 61 3.81 18.93 -3.10
N GLU A 62 3.98 19.58 -4.24
CA GLU A 62 4.11 18.93 -5.55
C GLU A 62 5.42 18.13 -5.64
N MET A 63 6.52 18.67 -5.13
CA MET A 63 7.81 17.96 -5.05
C MET A 63 7.68 16.65 -4.29
N TYR A 64 6.95 16.64 -3.15
CA TYR A 64 6.69 15.41 -2.40
C TYR A 64 5.84 14.42 -3.18
N GLY A 65 4.84 14.87 -3.94
CA GLY A 65 4.05 14.02 -4.84
C GLY A 65 4.94 13.32 -5.89
N ASN A 66 5.86 14.07 -6.48
CA ASN A 66 6.84 13.54 -7.45
C ASN A 66 7.77 12.50 -6.80
N ILE A 67 8.28 12.77 -5.59
CA ILE A 67 9.09 11.81 -4.82
C ILE A 67 8.32 10.53 -4.55
N VAL A 68 7.04 10.60 -4.19
CA VAL A 68 6.17 9.44 -3.97
C VAL A 68 6.11 8.57 -5.22
N ASN A 69 5.88 9.14 -6.40
CA ASN A 69 5.82 8.41 -7.67
C ASN A 69 7.13 7.67 -7.98
N HIS A 70 8.27 8.32 -7.76
CA HIS A 70 9.59 7.71 -8.00
C HIS A 70 9.90 6.60 -6.98
N LEU A 71 9.71 6.85 -5.68
CA LEU A 71 9.93 5.87 -4.62
C LEU A 71 9.02 4.65 -4.79
N PHE A 72 7.78 4.86 -5.24
CA PHE A 72 6.84 3.79 -5.52
C PHE A 72 7.36 2.88 -6.64
N THR A 73 7.84 3.47 -7.73
CA THR A 73 8.44 2.72 -8.84
C THR A 73 9.67 1.92 -8.39
N ILE A 74 10.58 2.55 -7.62
CA ILE A 74 11.77 1.90 -7.06
C ILE A 74 11.38 0.73 -6.15
N SER A 75 10.38 0.94 -5.29
CA SER A 75 9.87 -0.11 -4.40
C SER A 75 9.39 -1.34 -5.16
N PHE A 76 8.60 -1.15 -6.23
CA PHE A 76 8.09 -2.27 -7.03
C PHE A 76 9.17 -2.97 -7.84
N ILE A 77 10.13 -2.24 -8.37
CA ILE A 77 11.32 -2.83 -9.01
C ILE A 77 12.05 -3.74 -8.01
N SER A 78 12.31 -3.22 -6.80
CA SER A 78 13.01 -3.98 -5.75
C SER A 78 12.24 -5.23 -5.33
N ILE A 79 10.91 -5.14 -5.14
CA ILE A 79 10.06 -6.30 -4.83
C ILE A 79 10.14 -7.37 -5.92
N CYS A 80 10.10 -6.97 -7.21
CA CYS A 80 10.13 -7.93 -8.32
C CYS A 80 11.51 -8.56 -8.54
N LEU A 81 12.59 -7.87 -8.15
CA LEU A 81 13.95 -8.44 -8.14
C LEU A 81 14.12 -9.45 -7.02
N THR A 82 13.43 -9.33 -5.89
CA THR A 82 13.50 -10.28 -4.77
C THR A 82 13.05 -11.69 -5.20
N GLY A 83 13.70 -12.74 -4.70
CA GLY A 83 13.31 -14.13 -4.90
C GLY A 83 12.05 -14.52 -4.13
N ALA A 84 11.37 -15.59 -4.54
CA ALA A 84 10.35 -16.20 -3.72
C ALA A 84 11.02 -16.94 -2.54
N SER A 85 10.66 -16.61 -1.31
CA SER A 85 11.17 -17.30 -0.12
C SER A 85 10.77 -18.78 -0.14
N ASP A 86 11.77 -19.67 -0.10
CA ASP A 86 11.61 -21.13 -0.01
C ASP A 86 11.20 -21.55 1.41
N ASN A 87 10.03 -21.15 1.88
CA ASN A 87 9.48 -21.69 3.13
C ASN A 87 8.80 -23.03 2.88
N LYS A 88 9.50 -24.13 3.24
CA LYS A 88 9.14 -25.54 2.95
C LYS A 88 8.06 -26.14 3.88
N ASP A 89 7.60 -25.47 4.94
CA ASP A 89 6.86 -26.13 6.03
C ASP A 89 5.33 -25.99 6.03
N ASN A 90 4.75 -25.22 5.11
CA ASN A 90 3.28 -25.16 4.96
C ASN A 90 2.87 -25.74 3.62
N THR A 91 1.90 -26.67 3.60
CA THR A 91 1.42 -27.26 2.35
C THR A 91 1.08 -26.16 1.36
N ALA A 92 1.81 -26.07 0.25
CA ALA A 92 1.69 -25.01 -0.78
C ALA A 92 0.22 -24.75 -1.18
N LYS A 93 -0.62 -25.79 -1.16
CA LYS A 93 -2.04 -25.71 -1.42
C LYS A 93 -2.81 -24.85 -0.40
N ASN A 94 -2.46 -24.90 0.89
CA ASN A 94 -3.15 -24.13 1.94
C ASN A 94 -2.74 -22.65 1.88
N ILE A 95 -1.45 -22.40 1.62
CA ILE A 95 -0.91 -21.04 1.41
C ILE A 95 -1.58 -20.39 0.19
N PHE A 96 -1.60 -21.10 -0.94
CA PHE A 96 -2.24 -20.59 -2.16
C PHE A 96 -3.73 -20.31 -1.94
N LYS A 97 -4.44 -21.16 -1.18
CA LYS A 97 -5.85 -20.95 -0.88
C LYS A 97 -6.09 -19.74 0.01
N GLY A 98 -5.24 -19.50 1.01
CA GLY A 98 -5.31 -18.30 1.85
C GLY A 98 -5.06 -17.03 1.02
N ALA A 99 -4.02 -17.04 0.18
CA ALA A 99 -3.70 -15.96 -0.76
C ALA A 99 -4.86 -15.71 -1.74
N LEU A 100 -5.46 -16.77 -2.31
CA LEU A 100 -6.60 -16.68 -3.22
C LEU A 100 -7.83 -16.07 -2.53
N GLY A 101 -8.14 -16.52 -1.31
CA GLY A 101 -9.26 -16.00 -0.52
C GLY A 101 -9.10 -14.51 -0.22
N MET A 102 -7.95 -14.12 0.35
CA MET A 102 -7.66 -12.72 0.66
C MET A 102 -7.59 -11.85 -0.59
N GLY A 103 -6.92 -12.31 -1.66
CA GLY A 103 -6.83 -11.58 -2.91
C GLY A 103 -8.17 -11.39 -3.61
N THR A 104 -9.06 -12.39 -3.57
CA THR A 104 -10.42 -12.23 -4.14
C THR A 104 -11.26 -11.26 -3.32
N VAL A 105 -11.17 -11.26 -1.98
CA VAL A 105 -11.86 -10.25 -1.14
C VAL A 105 -11.27 -8.87 -1.37
N TRP A 106 -9.97 -8.77 -1.57
CA TRP A 106 -9.34 -7.52 -1.95
C TRP A 106 -9.87 -7.00 -3.30
N CYS A 107 -9.99 -7.86 -4.33
CA CYS A 107 -10.62 -7.50 -5.61
C CYS A 107 -12.09 -7.08 -5.45
N LEU A 108 -12.83 -7.74 -4.54
CA LEU A 108 -14.19 -7.37 -4.19
C LEU A 108 -14.25 -5.96 -3.58
N LEU A 109 -13.34 -5.64 -2.65
CA LEU A 109 -13.22 -4.29 -2.08
C LEU A 109 -12.85 -3.27 -3.14
N TYR A 110 -11.99 -3.65 -4.09
CA TYR A 110 -11.56 -2.79 -5.19
C TYR A 110 -12.72 -2.41 -6.14
N THR A 111 -13.85 -3.12 -6.11
CA THR A 111 -15.09 -2.73 -6.81
C THR A 111 -16.07 -1.97 -5.91
N ILE A 112 -16.22 -2.39 -4.66
CA ILE A 112 -17.19 -1.79 -3.73
C ILE A 112 -16.77 -0.38 -3.32
N THR A 113 -15.49 -0.16 -3.05
CA THR A 113 -15.02 1.12 -2.52
C THR A 113 -15.19 2.27 -3.50
N PRO A 114 -14.85 2.18 -4.80
CA PRO A 114 -15.11 3.26 -5.74
C PRO A 114 -16.59 3.43 -6.05
N LEU A 115 -17.37 2.33 -6.05
CA LEU A 115 -18.82 2.42 -6.25
C LEU A 115 -19.48 3.23 -5.11
N VAL A 116 -19.13 2.91 -3.87
CA VAL A 116 -19.62 3.64 -2.69
C VAL A 116 -19.08 5.07 -2.66
N GLY A 117 -17.79 5.26 -2.96
CA GLY A 117 -17.17 6.59 -3.01
C GLY A 117 -17.88 7.51 -4.01
N MET A 118 -18.10 7.05 -5.23
CA MET A 118 -18.84 7.82 -6.22
C MET A 118 -20.28 8.13 -5.80
N ILE A 119 -20.97 7.20 -5.11
CA ILE A 119 -22.32 7.45 -4.57
C ILE A 119 -22.27 8.54 -3.49
N ILE A 120 -21.30 8.46 -2.57
CA ILE A 120 -21.15 9.46 -1.50
C ILE A 120 -20.88 10.83 -2.09
N ILE A 121 -19.91 10.94 -3.00
CA ILE A 121 -19.59 12.23 -3.62
C ILE A 121 -20.74 12.73 -4.50
N ALA A 122 -21.50 11.88 -5.17
CA ALA A 122 -22.70 12.29 -5.88
C ALA A 122 -23.76 12.91 -4.95
N LEU A 123 -23.86 12.43 -3.69
CA LEU A 123 -24.84 12.92 -2.73
C LEU A 123 -24.40 14.21 -2.03
N ILE A 124 -23.13 14.35 -1.67
CA ILE A 124 -22.64 15.47 -0.86
C ILE A 124 -21.68 16.40 -1.58
N GLY A 125 -21.03 15.93 -2.65
CA GLY A 125 -19.96 16.67 -3.35
C GLY A 125 -20.44 17.96 -4.00
N GLY A 126 -21.71 18.02 -4.46
CA GLY A 126 -22.30 19.22 -5.07
C GLY A 126 -22.25 20.45 -4.17
N GLY A 127 -22.41 20.29 -2.85
CA GLY A 127 -22.27 21.38 -1.88
C GLY A 127 -20.84 21.93 -1.71
N PHE A 128 -19.84 21.21 -2.24
CA PHE A 128 -18.42 21.52 -2.15
C PHE A 128 -17.75 21.68 -3.52
N ASN A 129 -18.52 21.73 -4.60
CA ASN A 129 -18.02 21.74 -5.99
C ASN A 129 -17.04 20.58 -6.28
N MET A 130 -17.28 19.41 -5.69
CA MET A 130 -16.49 18.20 -5.92
C MET A 130 -17.24 17.25 -6.86
N GLU A 131 -16.65 16.93 -7.99
CA GLU A 131 -17.27 16.04 -8.99
C GLU A 131 -17.27 14.59 -8.54
N THR A 132 -18.31 13.84 -8.91
CA THR A 132 -18.52 12.43 -8.54
C THR A 132 -17.30 11.52 -8.82
N ILE A 133 -16.54 11.85 -9.84
CA ILE A 133 -15.39 11.05 -10.27
C ILE A 133 -14.29 10.96 -9.20
N TYR A 134 -14.14 11.98 -8.35
CA TYR A 134 -13.11 11.96 -7.29
C TYR A 134 -13.35 10.86 -6.26
N GLY A 135 -14.61 10.43 -6.05
CA GLY A 135 -14.92 9.26 -5.21
C GLY A 135 -14.40 7.95 -5.76
N SER A 136 -14.02 7.90 -7.06
CA SER A 136 -13.37 6.73 -7.64
C SER A 136 -11.89 6.59 -7.32
N LEU A 137 -11.26 7.58 -6.66
CA LEU A 137 -9.84 7.55 -6.31
C LEU A 137 -9.54 6.74 -5.04
N ILE A 138 -10.53 6.51 -4.18
CA ILE A 138 -10.34 5.84 -2.89
C ILE A 138 -9.77 4.42 -2.99
N PRO A 139 -10.10 3.56 -3.97
CA PRO A 139 -9.50 2.23 -4.07
C PRO A 139 -7.99 2.27 -4.30
N TYR A 140 -7.49 3.22 -5.10
CA TYR A 140 -6.06 3.37 -5.33
C TYR A 140 -5.30 3.72 -4.03
N ALA A 141 -5.96 4.44 -3.13
CA ALA A 141 -5.42 4.87 -1.85
C ALA A 141 -5.51 3.79 -0.77
N PHE A 142 -6.73 3.30 -0.53
CA PHE A 142 -7.03 2.38 0.56
C PHE A 142 -6.47 0.99 0.34
N THR A 143 -6.65 0.43 -0.86
CA THR A 143 -6.26 -0.96 -1.11
C THR A 143 -4.83 -1.11 -1.62
N GLN A 144 -4.19 -0.03 -2.04
CA GLN A 144 -2.86 -0.09 -2.66
C GLN A 144 -1.86 0.96 -2.12
N GLY A 145 -2.38 1.93 -1.38
CA GLY A 145 -1.56 2.94 -0.69
C GLY A 145 -1.19 4.15 -1.55
N PRO A 146 -0.37 5.06 -0.97
CA PRO A 146 -0.17 6.40 -1.49
C PRO A 146 0.55 6.44 -2.85
N GLY A 147 1.39 5.45 -3.14
CA GLY A 147 2.10 5.39 -4.41
C GLY A 147 1.16 5.20 -5.60
N GLN A 148 0.19 4.29 -5.49
CA GLN A 148 -0.82 4.14 -6.53
C GLN A 148 -1.80 5.31 -6.54
N ALA A 149 -2.17 5.84 -5.39
CA ALA A 149 -3.00 7.04 -5.31
C ALA A 149 -2.36 8.21 -6.07
N ALA A 150 -1.06 8.44 -5.90
CA ALA A 150 -0.32 9.44 -6.65
C ALA A 150 -0.26 9.11 -8.15
N ALA A 151 0.13 7.88 -8.51
CA ALA A 151 0.29 7.48 -9.91
C ALA A 151 -1.02 7.57 -10.72
N TYR A 152 -2.11 7.01 -10.19
CA TYR A 152 -3.42 7.10 -10.85
C TYR A 152 -3.99 8.51 -10.79
N GLY A 153 -3.79 9.24 -9.68
CA GLY A 153 -4.17 10.64 -9.59
C GLY A 153 -3.53 11.50 -10.66
N THR A 154 -2.22 11.35 -10.90
CA THR A 154 -1.51 12.05 -11.99
C THR A 154 -2.08 11.68 -13.37
N ILE A 155 -2.51 10.43 -13.59
CA ILE A 155 -3.19 10.05 -14.83
C ILE A 155 -4.55 10.76 -14.95
N TYR A 156 -5.33 10.83 -13.87
CA TYR A 156 -6.59 11.58 -13.86
C TYR A 156 -6.35 13.06 -14.17
N GLU A 157 -5.30 13.67 -13.62
CA GLU A 157 -4.89 15.06 -13.90
C GLU A 157 -4.55 15.26 -15.39
N SER A 158 -3.92 14.27 -16.04
CA SER A 158 -3.65 14.33 -17.48
C SER A 158 -4.92 14.36 -18.34
N TYR A 159 -6.06 13.94 -17.79
CA TYR A 159 -7.38 14.04 -18.41
C TYR A 159 -8.19 15.26 -17.95
N GLY A 160 -7.58 16.17 -17.20
CA GLY A 160 -8.18 17.43 -16.76
C GLY A 160 -8.91 17.38 -15.42
N TRP A 161 -8.67 16.33 -14.59
CA TRP A 161 -9.22 16.23 -13.24
C TRP A 161 -8.23 16.83 -12.23
N GLU A 162 -8.31 18.13 -12.02
CA GLU A 162 -7.36 18.91 -11.22
C GLU A 162 -7.24 18.38 -9.78
N ASN A 163 -6.00 18.35 -9.25
CA ASN A 163 -5.66 17.91 -7.89
C ASN A 163 -6.02 16.44 -7.55
N ALA A 164 -6.27 15.58 -8.55
CA ALA A 164 -6.66 14.19 -8.31
C ALA A 164 -5.57 13.39 -7.57
N ALA A 165 -4.29 13.63 -7.85
CA ALA A 165 -3.18 13.01 -7.12
C ALA A 165 -3.20 13.40 -5.64
N MET A 166 -3.44 14.67 -5.33
CA MET A 166 -3.52 15.17 -3.96
C MET A 166 -4.74 14.62 -3.21
N VAL A 167 -5.90 14.53 -3.86
CA VAL A 167 -7.11 13.89 -3.30
C VAL A 167 -6.81 12.41 -2.99
N GLY A 168 -6.21 11.69 -3.93
CA GLY A 168 -5.81 10.30 -3.74
C GLY A 168 -4.84 10.12 -2.57
N MET A 169 -3.80 10.96 -2.47
CA MET A 169 -2.83 10.91 -1.35
C MET A 169 -3.50 11.26 -0.02
N THR A 170 -4.50 12.15 -0.01
CA THR A 170 -5.28 12.47 1.19
C THR A 170 -6.09 11.25 1.66
N PHE A 171 -6.75 10.53 0.75
CA PHE A 171 -7.39 9.25 1.09
C PHE A 171 -6.37 8.25 1.64
N ALA A 172 -5.18 8.16 1.06
CA ALA A 172 -4.14 7.24 1.53
C ALA A 172 -3.66 7.60 2.96
N ALA A 173 -3.46 8.88 3.25
CA ALA A 173 -3.09 9.36 4.57
C ALA A 173 -4.16 8.98 5.61
N ILE A 174 -5.43 9.22 5.32
CA ILE A 174 -6.54 8.81 6.20
C ILE A 174 -6.58 7.28 6.33
N GLY A 175 -6.43 6.55 5.23
CA GLY A 175 -6.42 5.09 5.20
C GLY A 175 -5.35 4.50 6.13
N PHE A 176 -4.12 5.02 6.10
CA PHE A 176 -3.05 4.60 7.03
C PHE A 176 -3.42 4.84 8.50
N VAL A 177 -4.01 5.99 8.83
CA VAL A 177 -4.47 6.27 10.19
C VAL A 177 -5.54 5.25 10.59
N MET A 178 -6.52 4.99 9.71
CA MET A 178 -7.62 4.05 9.98
C MET A 178 -7.17 2.60 10.05
N ALA A 179 -6.13 2.20 9.31
CA ALA A 179 -5.55 0.86 9.40
C ALA A 179 -5.16 0.51 10.85
N PHE A 180 -4.51 1.45 11.55
CA PHE A 180 -4.06 1.24 12.93
C PHE A 180 -5.10 1.65 13.97
N LEU A 181 -5.85 2.73 13.76
CA LEU A 181 -6.86 3.20 14.69
C LEU A 181 -7.98 2.18 14.91
N VAL A 182 -8.34 1.42 13.88
CA VAL A 182 -9.36 0.36 13.94
C VAL A 182 -8.72 -1.03 14.06
N GLY A 183 -7.64 -1.29 13.31
CA GLY A 183 -7.01 -2.61 13.27
C GLY A 183 -6.36 -3.02 14.59
N VAL A 184 -5.69 -2.10 15.30
CA VAL A 184 -5.06 -2.42 16.60
C VAL A 184 -6.09 -2.74 17.70
N PRO A 185 -7.16 -1.96 17.90
CA PRO A 185 -8.24 -2.37 18.81
C PRO A 185 -8.87 -3.73 18.44
N ALA A 186 -9.07 -4.00 17.16
CA ALA A 186 -9.60 -5.30 16.70
C ALA A 186 -8.63 -6.44 17.03
N ALA A 187 -7.32 -6.26 16.82
CA ALA A 187 -6.30 -7.24 17.20
C ALA A 187 -6.29 -7.49 18.71
N LYS A 188 -6.30 -6.43 19.53
CA LYS A 188 -6.36 -6.54 21.00
C LYS A 188 -7.63 -7.23 21.49
N LEU A 189 -8.78 -6.93 20.87
CA LEU A 189 -10.04 -7.62 21.16
C LEU A 189 -9.94 -9.11 20.85
N GLY A 190 -9.33 -9.50 19.73
CA GLY A 190 -9.11 -10.90 19.38
C GLY A 190 -8.21 -11.63 20.37
N ILE A 191 -7.15 -10.96 20.86
CA ILE A 191 -6.27 -11.49 21.91
C ILE A 191 -7.06 -11.69 23.21
N SER A 192 -7.78 -10.67 23.67
CA SER A 192 -8.55 -10.72 24.92
C SER A 192 -9.67 -11.76 24.90
N ARG A 193 -10.18 -12.12 23.72
CA ARG A 193 -11.22 -13.15 23.52
C ARG A 193 -10.68 -14.54 23.19
N GLY A 194 -9.34 -14.69 23.16
CA GLY A 194 -8.70 -15.99 22.86
C GLY A 194 -8.84 -16.43 21.40
N VAL A 195 -9.25 -15.54 20.49
CA VAL A 195 -9.36 -15.84 19.06
C VAL A 195 -7.97 -15.89 18.42
N ALA A 196 -7.06 -15.02 18.83
CA ALA A 196 -5.66 -15.00 18.42
C ALA A 196 -4.89 -16.10 19.19
N LYS A 197 -4.63 -17.23 18.53
CA LYS A 197 -4.00 -18.40 19.17
C LYS A 197 -2.48 -18.35 19.20
N ASN A 198 -1.87 -17.54 18.34
CA ASN A 198 -0.42 -17.45 18.16
C ASN A 198 0.20 -16.23 18.84
N CYS A 199 -0.60 -15.45 19.59
CA CYS A 199 -0.10 -14.29 20.30
C CYS A 199 0.75 -14.73 21.49
N GLY A 200 2.08 -14.44 21.41
CA GLY A 200 2.97 -14.40 22.56
C GLY A 200 2.84 -13.09 23.34
N LYS A 201 3.69 -12.88 24.35
CA LYS A 201 3.84 -11.54 24.92
C LYS A 201 4.43 -10.60 23.88
N ILE A 202 3.75 -9.48 23.62
CA ILE A 202 4.28 -8.44 22.73
C ILE A 202 5.60 -7.95 23.35
N ASP A 203 6.70 -8.17 22.65
CA ASP A 203 8.03 -7.81 23.13
C ASP A 203 8.19 -6.28 23.24
N ASN A 204 8.97 -5.84 24.23
CA ASN A 204 9.25 -4.42 24.46
C ASN A 204 9.97 -3.76 23.27
N SER A 205 10.74 -4.51 22.49
CA SER A 205 11.40 -4.04 21.27
C SER A 205 10.40 -3.66 20.18
N ILE A 206 9.35 -4.48 19.99
CA ILE A 206 8.25 -4.20 19.07
C ILE A 206 7.49 -2.95 19.50
N LEU A 207 7.23 -2.81 20.80
CA LEU A 207 6.56 -1.63 21.35
C LEU A 207 7.38 -0.36 21.13
N LYS A 208 8.67 -0.38 21.47
CA LYS A 208 9.56 0.79 21.38
C LYS A 208 9.99 1.09 19.95
N GLY A 209 10.03 0.08 19.07
CA GLY A 209 10.46 0.22 17.67
C GLY A 209 11.98 0.23 17.47
N TYR A 210 12.76 -0.12 18.50
CA TYR A 210 14.21 -0.34 18.41
C TYR A 210 14.63 -1.51 19.29
N LEU A 211 15.69 -2.21 18.87
CA LEU A 211 16.30 -3.32 19.61
C LEU A 211 17.27 -2.76 20.65
N LYS A 212 17.28 -3.32 21.85
CA LYS A 212 18.32 -3.04 22.83
C LYS A 212 19.64 -3.63 22.34
N LYS A 213 20.75 -3.16 22.91
CA LYS A 213 22.10 -3.60 22.53
C LYS A 213 22.26 -5.13 22.62
N GLU A 214 21.65 -5.75 23.63
CA GLU A 214 21.68 -7.19 23.87
C GLU A 214 20.76 -8.00 22.95
N GLU A 215 19.75 -7.33 22.36
CA GLU A 215 18.75 -7.92 21.44
C GLU A 215 19.16 -7.77 19.97
N GLN A 216 20.27 -7.05 19.71
CA GLN A 216 20.77 -6.86 18.34
C GLN A 216 21.30 -8.17 17.79
N THR A 217 20.67 -8.69 16.75
CA THR A 217 21.11 -9.89 16.05
C THR A 217 22.04 -9.51 14.90
N ASN A 218 23.14 -10.24 14.77
CA ASN A 218 24.01 -10.13 13.60
C ASN A 218 23.29 -10.73 12.37
N TYR A 219 22.45 -9.93 11.71
CA TYR A 219 21.94 -10.30 10.40
C TYR A 219 23.07 -10.18 9.38
N MET A 220 23.66 -11.30 8.98
CA MET A 220 24.61 -11.33 7.88
C MET A 220 23.82 -11.15 6.56
N VAL A 221 23.87 -9.96 5.99
CA VAL A 221 23.59 -9.75 4.57
C VAL A 221 24.76 -10.34 3.81
N LYS A 222 24.50 -11.24 2.86
CA LYS A 222 25.57 -11.84 2.07
C LYS A 222 26.15 -10.81 1.11
N ASP A 223 27.46 -10.64 1.15
CA ASP A 223 28.15 -9.91 0.09
C ASP A 223 28.13 -10.75 -1.19
N THR A 224 27.46 -10.24 -2.21
CA THR A 224 27.39 -10.89 -3.54
C THR A 224 28.39 -10.31 -4.52
N THR A 225 29.01 -9.18 -4.17
CA THR A 225 30.09 -8.53 -4.92
C THR A 225 31.33 -8.37 -4.04
N CYS A 226 32.49 -8.25 -4.66
CA CYS A 226 33.73 -7.99 -3.93
C CYS A 226 33.86 -6.49 -3.65
N ASN A 227 33.88 -6.11 -2.37
CA ASN A 227 33.89 -4.70 -1.94
C ASN A 227 35.10 -3.90 -2.46
N SER A 228 36.21 -4.58 -2.83
CA SER A 228 37.33 -3.92 -3.49
C SER A 228 37.03 -3.45 -4.91
N ASN A 229 35.97 -3.94 -5.54
CA ASN A 229 35.52 -3.54 -6.86
C ASN A 229 34.24 -2.70 -6.78
N MET A 230 33.19 -3.25 -6.16
CA MET A 230 31.90 -2.60 -5.99
C MET A 230 31.22 -3.12 -4.73
N GLU A 231 30.72 -2.24 -3.90
CA GLU A 231 29.98 -2.58 -2.70
C GLU A 231 28.62 -3.20 -3.07
N THR A 232 28.17 -4.23 -2.35
CA THR A 232 26.96 -5.00 -2.67
C THR A 232 25.70 -4.15 -2.70
N LEU A 233 25.56 -3.18 -1.80
CA LEU A 233 24.44 -2.24 -1.80
C LEU A 233 24.43 -1.36 -3.06
N THR A 234 25.62 -0.88 -3.47
CA THR A 234 25.78 -0.09 -4.69
C THR A 234 25.35 -0.87 -5.93
N PHE A 235 25.73 -2.17 -6.00
CA PHE A 235 25.30 -3.04 -7.09
C PHE A 235 23.78 -3.17 -7.16
N HIS A 236 23.10 -3.35 -6.03
CA HIS A 236 21.64 -3.47 -5.99
C HIS A 236 20.93 -2.18 -6.39
N PHE A 237 21.43 -1.01 -5.96
CA PHE A 237 20.91 0.28 -6.43
C PHE A 237 21.19 0.50 -7.92
N ALA A 238 22.36 0.11 -8.43
CA ALA A 238 22.65 0.17 -9.86
C ALA A 238 21.71 -0.72 -10.68
N LEU A 239 21.41 -1.93 -10.18
CA LEU A 239 20.46 -2.84 -10.81
C LEU A 239 19.04 -2.27 -10.84
N ILE A 240 18.59 -1.64 -9.75
CA ILE A 240 17.32 -0.91 -9.70
C ILE A 240 17.33 0.24 -10.70
N GLY A 241 18.40 1.03 -10.76
CA GLY A 241 18.55 2.10 -11.73
C GLY A 241 18.49 1.64 -13.17
N LEU A 242 19.14 0.51 -13.49
CA LEU A 242 19.05 -0.15 -14.80
C LEU A 242 17.59 -0.51 -15.14
N CYS A 243 16.88 -1.16 -14.20
CA CYS A 243 15.46 -1.50 -14.38
C CYS A 243 14.61 -0.23 -14.58
N TYR A 244 14.92 0.86 -13.87
CA TYR A 244 14.22 2.12 -14.02
C TYR A 244 14.37 2.72 -15.43
N VAL A 245 15.58 2.69 -16.00
CA VAL A 245 15.83 3.14 -17.38
C VAL A 245 15.06 2.25 -18.39
N PHE A 246 15.06 0.92 -18.17
CA PHE A 246 14.26 0.02 -19.01
C PHE A 246 12.76 0.31 -18.88
N ALA A 247 12.28 0.67 -17.69
CA ALA A 247 10.88 1.05 -17.48
C ALA A 247 10.50 2.30 -18.30
N LEU A 248 11.40 3.29 -18.40
CA LEU A 248 11.19 4.45 -19.29
C LEU A 248 11.08 4.02 -20.77
N GLY A 249 11.90 3.08 -21.20
CA GLY A 249 11.80 2.50 -22.54
C GLY A 249 10.48 1.78 -22.78
N ILE A 250 10.04 0.96 -21.81
CA ILE A 250 8.74 0.27 -21.86
C ILE A 250 7.59 1.28 -21.88
N ALA A 251 7.63 2.32 -21.05
CA ALA A 251 6.62 3.39 -21.03
C ALA A 251 6.50 4.05 -22.40
N LYS A 252 7.62 4.32 -23.08
CA LYS A 252 7.62 4.86 -24.44
C LYS A 252 6.99 3.90 -25.46
N VAL A 253 7.22 2.59 -25.33
CA VAL A 253 6.55 1.58 -26.18
C VAL A 253 5.05 1.53 -25.86
N MET A 254 4.66 1.54 -24.59
CA MET A 254 3.25 1.54 -24.17
C MET A 254 2.50 2.79 -24.65
N SER A 255 3.17 3.95 -24.77
CA SER A 255 2.56 5.17 -25.29
C SER A 255 2.14 5.07 -26.78
N LEU A 256 2.62 4.06 -27.51
CA LEU A 256 2.22 3.79 -28.90
C LEU A 256 0.85 3.10 -29.00
N LEU A 257 0.31 2.59 -27.89
CA LEU A 257 -1.02 2.00 -27.86
C LEU A 257 -2.08 3.08 -28.12
N PRO A 258 -3.18 2.72 -28.84
CA PRO A 258 -4.18 3.70 -29.24
C PRO A 258 -5.04 4.20 -28.06
N GLY A 259 -5.44 5.46 -28.11
CA GLY A 259 -6.39 6.08 -27.20
C GLY A 259 -5.92 6.12 -25.76
N PHE A 260 -6.87 6.02 -24.82
CA PHE A 260 -6.60 6.13 -23.37
C PHE A 260 -5.67 5.03 -22.83
N LEU A 261 -5.60 3.87 -23.52
CA LEU A 261 -4.72 2.78 -23.08
C LEU A 261 -3.25 3.18 -23.18
N GLY A 262 -2.86 3.88 -24.24
CA GLY A 262 -1.48 4.34 -24.43
C GLY A 262 -1.06 5.33 -23.35
N SER A 263 -1.86 6.38 -23.11
CA SER A 263 -1.56 7.38 -22.10
C SER A 263 -1.58 6.81 -20.66
N SER A 264 -2.56 5.95 -20.36
CA SER A 264 -2.66 5.32 -19.06
C SER A 264 -1.54 4.33 -18.79
N MET A 265 -1.24 3.41 -19.71
CA MET A 265 -0.20 2.39 -19.50
C MET A 265 1.21 3.01 -19.46
N SER A 266 1.48 4.04 -20.26
CA SER A 266 2.75 4.76 -20.21
C SER A 266 2.92 5.53 -18.89
N GLY A 267 1.85 6.09 -18.32
CA GLY A 267 1.86 6.79 -17.04
C GLY A 267 2.06 5.88 -15.82
N LEU A 268 1.74 4.59 -15.91
CA LEU A 268 1.91 3.62 -14.83
C LEU A 268 3.37 3.17 -14.69
N MET A 269 4.26 4.10 -14.29
CA MET A 269 5.71 3.85 -14.21
C MET A 269 6.07 2.66 -13.30
N PHE A 270 5.35 2.44 -12.21
CA PHE A 270 5.57 1.28 -11.33
C PHE A 270 5.31 -0.06 -12.04
N MET A 271 4.28 -0.15 -12.90
CA MET A 271 4.01 -1.36 -13.70
C MET A 271 5.11 -1.57 -14.74
N ASN A 272 5.51 -0.51 -15.44
CA ASN A 272 6.62 -0.56 -16.38
C ASN A 272 7.92 -0.98 -15.68
N GLY A 273 8.14 -0.52 -14.45
CA GLY A 273 9.24 -0.94 -13.58
C GLY A 273 9.19 -2.43 -13.21
N MET A 274 8.01 -2.96 -12.90
CA MET A 274 7.82 -4.39 -12.66
C MET A 274 8.18 -5.23 -13.89
N TYR A 275 7.69 -4.85 -15.08
CA TYR A 275 8.03 -5.55 -16.32
C TYR A 275 9.53 -5.51 -16.59
N ALA A 276 10.17 -4.36 -16.42
CA ALA A 276 11.62 -4.21 -16.55
C ALA A 276 12.38 -5.11 -15.59
N ALA A 277 11.99 -5.17 -14.31
CA ALA A 277 12.61 -6.03 -13.30
C ALA A 277 12.47 -7.53 -13.63
N TYR A 278 11.30 -7.97 -14.08
CA TYR A 278 11.12 -9.35 -14.52
C TYR A 278 11.97 -9.70 -15.74
N ILE A 279 12.08 -8.78 -16.73
CA ILE A 279 12.95 -8.97 -17.90
C ILE A 279 14.41 -9.08 -17.48
N VAL A 280 14.90 -8.17 -16.64
CA VAL A 280 16.28 -8.17 -16.14
C VAL A 280 16.56 -9.45 -15.36
N LYS A 281 15.68 -9.83 -14.43
CA LYS A 281 15.80 -11.07 -13.66
C LYS A 281 15.82 -12.32 -14.55
N PHE A 282 14.98 -12.36 -15.57
CA PHE A 282 14.98 -13.45 -16.56
C PHE A 282 16.30 -13.52 -17.34
N ILE A 283 16.86 -12.39 -17.75
CA ILE A 283 18.16 -12.31 -18.43
C ILE A 283 19.27 -12.79 -17.49
N MET A 284 19.31 -12.30 -16.24
CA MET A 284 20.30 -12.73 -15.23
C MET A 284 20.23 -14.23 -14.99
N LYS A 285 19.03 -14.81 -14.91
CA LYS A 285 18.84 -16.26 -14.75
C LYS A 285 19.36 -17.03 -15.97
N LYS A 286 19.11 -16.55 -17.19
CA LYS A 286 19.66 -17.16 -18.42
C LYS A 286 21.20 -17.11 -18.47
N LEU A 287 21.77 -16.01 -18.00
CA LEU A 287 23.22 -15.82 -17.88
C LEU A 287 23.83 -16.55 -16.67
N LYS A 288 23.00 -17.16 -15.82
CA LYS A 288 23.40 -17.84 -14.56
C LYS A 288 24.12 -16.91 -13.56
N ILE A 289 23.73 -15.63 -13.52
CA ILE A 289 24.26 -14.59 -12.62
C ILE A 289 23.21 -14.07 -11.66
N ASP A 290 22.06 -14.72 -11.54
CA ASP A 290 20.97 -14.39 -10.62
C ASP A 290 21.37 -14.53 -9.13
N PHE A 291 22.42 -15.31 -8.83
CA PHE A 291 23.02 -15.41 -7.50
C PHE A 291 23.62 -14.09 -6.99
N LEU A 292 23.80 -13.09 -7.86
CA LEU A 292 24.26 -11.75 -7.46
C LEU A 292 23.16 -10.94 -6.77
N ILE A 293 21.89 -11.34 -6.88
CA ILE A 293 20.77 -10.68 -6.19
C ILE A 293 20.68 -11.23 -4.77
N GLU A 294 20.81 -10.34 -3.78
CA GLU A 294 20.64 -10.66 -2.37
C GLU A 294 19.23 -10.21 -1.92
N ASP A 295 18.39 -11.19 -1.62
CA ASP A 295 16.96 -10.97 -1.33
C ASP A 295 16.73 -10.15 -0.06
N THR A 296 17.56 -10.34 0.98
CA THR A 296 17.46 -9.59 2.24
C THR A 296 17.76 -8.11 2.01
N LEU A 297 18.75 -7.81 1.17
CA LEU A 297 19.12 -6.45 0.84
C LEU A 297 18.03 -5.75 0.02
N GLN A 298 17.46 -6.44 -0.98
CA GLN A 298 16.32 -5.95 -1.74
C GLN A 298 15.12 -5.66 -0.82
N SER A 299 14.83 -6.55 0.13
CA SER A 299 13.76 -6.35 1.10
C SER A 299 14.01 -5.12 2.00
N LYS A 300 15.26 -4.83 2.38
CA LYS A 300 15.64 -3.63 3.13
C LYS A 300 15.46 -2.36 2.29
N ILE A 301 15.83 -2.39 1.00
CA ILE A 301 15.59 -1.28 0.07
C ILE A 301 14.09 -1.02 -0.07
N THR A 302 13.27 -2.06 -0.23
CA THR A 302 11.81 -1.95 -0.26
C THR A 302 11.26 -1.33 1.04
N GLY A 303 11.77 -1.74 2.20
CA GLY A 303 11.37 -1.17 3.50
C GLY A 303 11.75 0.31 3.62
N TRP A 304 12.96 0.68 3.20
CA TRP A 304 13.41 2.06 3.18
C TRP A 304 12.53 2.94 2.27
N THR A 305 12.27 2.50 1.03
CA THR A 305 11.39 3.24 0.11
C THR A 305 9.97 3.36 0.68
N ALA A 306 9.44 2.33 1.34
CA ALA A 306 8.10 2.35 1.91
C ALA A 306 7.96 3.40 3.04
N ASP A 307 8.94 3.52 3.94
CA ASP A 307 8.91 4.51 5.01
C ASP A 307 8.94 5.95 4.48
N TYR A 308 9.86 6.26 3.54
CA TYR A 308 9.91 7.57 2.92
C TYR A 308 8.68 7.88 2.08
N LEU A 309 8.14 6.88 1.37
CA LEU A 309 6.92 7.01 0.58
C LEU A 309 5.73 7.43 1.46
N VAL A 310 5.56 6.82 2.63
CA VAL A 310 4.50 7.19 3.57
C VAL A 310 4.67 8.64 4.02
N VAL A 311 5.85 9.03 4.48
CA VAL A 311 6.11 10.41 4.96
C VAL A 311 5.88 11.43 3.86
N CYS A 312 6.44 11.20 2.66
CA CYS A 312 6.29 12.11 1.53
C CYS A 312 4.83 12.21 1.07
N ALA A 313 4.06 11.12 1.11
CA ALA A 313 2.65 11.14 0.78
C ALA A 313 1.82 12.06 1.70
N PHE A 314 2.11 12.03 3.01
CA PHE A 314 1.49 12.98 3.94
C PHE A 314 1.94 14.41 3.64
N MET A 315 3.25 14.64 3.42
CA MET A 315 3.79 15.98 3.15
C MET A 315 3.34 16.55 1.80
N ALA A 316 2.87 15.71 0.89
CA ALA A 316 2.26 16.13 -0.38
C ALA A 316 0.83 16.68 -0.23
N VAL A 317 0.17 16.51 0.93
CA VAL A 317 -1.19 16.98 1.16
C VAL A 317 -1.20 18.47 1.48
N GLY A 318 -1.76 19.29 0.59
CA GLY A 318 -1.93 20.74 0.76
C GLY A 318 -3.34 21.11 1.20
N PHE A 319 -3.51 21.57 2.45
CA PHE A 319 -4.84 21.94 2.99
C PHE A 319 -5.47 23.13 2.28
N ASN A 320 -4.66 24.04 1.75
CA ASN A 320 -5.14 25.20 0.98
C ASN A 320 -5.88 24.77 -0.32
N ILE A 321 -5.47 23.63 -0.90
CA ILE A 321 -6.04 23.10 -2.14
C ILE A 321 -7.24 22.18 -1.83
N ILE A 322 -7.09 21.32 -0.82
CA ILE A 322 -8.12 20.33 -0.45
C ILE A 322 -9.15 20.90 0.53
N GLY A 323 -8.88 22.07 1.15
CA GLY A 323 -9.66 22.58 2.26
C GLY A 323 -11.18 22.65 2.00
N GLN A 324 -11.58 22.99 0.79
CA GLN A 324 -12.99 22.96 0.38
C GLN A 324 -13.57 21.54 0.24
N TRP A 325 -12.73 20.51 -0.01
CA TRP A 325 -13.16 19.12 -0.23
C TRP A 325 -12.89 18.21 0.97
N ILE A 326 -12.30 18.73 2.05
CA ILE A 326 -11.91 17.89 3.20
C ILE A 326 -13.12 17.18 3.83
N VAL A 327 -14.29 17.82 3.86
CA VAL A 327 -15.49 17.22 4.44
C VAL A 327 -15.97 16.01 3.63
N PRO A 328 -16.24 16.10 2.31
CA PRO A 328 -16.62 14.94 1.53
C PRO A 328 -15.55 13.84 1.53
N ILE A 329 -14.26 14.20 1.48
CA ILE A 329 -13.15 13.22 1.55
C ILE A 329 -13.16 12.45 2.88
N VAL A 330 -13.29 13.14 4.01
CA VAL A 330 -13.31 12.50 5.33
C VAL A 330 -14.57 11.63 5.50
N VAL A 331 -15.74 12.12 5.09
CA VAL A 331 -16.99 11.34 5.17
C VAL A 331 -16.88 10.07 4.34
N GLU A 332 -16.40 10.17 3.10
CA GLU A 332 -16.17 9.02 2.24
C GLU A 332 -15.18 8.03 2.87
N ALA A 333 -14.03 8.51 3.32
CA ALA A 333 -13.00 7.67 3.93
C ALA A 333 -13.50 6.93 5.17
N LEU A 334 -14.30 7.57 6.04
CA LEU A 334 -14.87 6.93 7.22
C LEU A 334 -15.91 5.86 6.86
N ILE A 335 -16.80 6.12 5.91
CA ILE A 335 -17.80 5.15 5.45
C ILE A 335 -17.11 3.96 4.79
N VAL A 336 -16.15 4.22 3.91
CA VAL A 336 -15.38 3.16 3.23
C VAL A 336 -14.55 2.36 4.24
N THR A 337 -13.99 2.99 5.28
CA THR A 337 -13.31 2.28 6.39
C THR A 337 -14.25 1.29 7.07
N ALA A 338 -15.47 1.72 7.40
CA ALA A 338 -16.47 0.86 8.05
C ALA A 338 -16.86 -0.32 7.14
N ILE A 339 -17.09 -0.07 5.85
CA ILE A 339 -17.40 -1.11 4.86
C ILE A 339 -16.23 -2.08 4.72
N THR A 340 -15.01 -1.58 4.58
CA THR A 340 -13.79 -2.41 4.48
C THR A 340 -13.63 -3.30 5.70
N PHE A 341 -13.83 -2.74 6.91
CA PHE A 341 -13.80 -3.52 8.15
C PHE A 341 -14.86 -4.62 8.13
N CYS A 342 -16.12 -4.29 7.83
CA CYS A 342 -17.21 -5.27 7.78
C CYS A 342 -16.94 -6.38 6.75
N VAL A 343 -16.49 -6.03 5.55
CA VAL A 343 -16.19 -6.99 4.47
C VAL A 343 -15.02 -7.90 4.85
N CYS A 344 -13.92 -7.34 5.36
CA CYS A 344 -12.74 -8.12 5.77
C CYS A 344 -13.10 -9.08 6.91
N PHE A 345 -13.83 -8.63 7.92
CA PHE A 345 -14.22 -9.47 9.06
C PHE A 345 -15.35 -10.45 8.73
N TYR A 346 -16.21 -10.15 7.75
CA TYR A 346 -17.21 -11.08 7.27
C TYR A 346 -16.58 -12.23 6.50
N PHE A 347 -15.74 -11.94 5.50
CA PHE A 347 -15.14 -12.94 4.63
C PHE A 347 -13.89 -13.59 5.26
N GLY A 348 -13.04 -12.83 5.96
CA GLY A 348 -11.79 -13.32 6.52
C GLY A 348 -11.95 -14.53 7.42
N ARG A 349 -12.99 -14.54 8.28
CA ARG A 349 -13.35 -15.69 9.13
C ARG A 349 -13.95 -16.89 8.39
N ARG A 350 -14.04 -16.85 7.05
CA ARG A 350 -14.71 -17.88 6.23
C ARG A 350 -13.80 -18.56 5.21
N PHE A 351 -12.52 -18.25 5.22
CA PHE A 351 -11.56 -18.90 4.32
C PHE A 351 -11.35 -20.37 4.66
N GLY A 352 -11.52 -20.73 5.94
CA GLY A 352 -11.50 -22.12 6.41
C GLY A 352 -10.10 -22.60 6.79
N GLY A 353 -9.51 -21.97 7.79
CA GLY A 353 -8.23 -22.36 8.34
C GLY A 353 -8.04 -21.92 9.79
N SER A 354 -7.01 -22.44 10.45
CA SER A 354 -6.63 -22.04 11.81
C SER A 354 -6.11 -20.61 11.89
N ASN A 355 -5.70 -20.04 10.75
CA ASN A 355 -5.07 -18.73 10.63
C ASN A 355 -6.05 -17.65 10.14
N ASP A 356 -7.36 -17.92 10.16
CA ASP A 356 -8.35 -17.01 9.58
C ASP A 356 -8.43 -15.67 10.31
N PHE A 357 -8.07 -15.62 11.60
CA PHE A 357 -8.03 -14.35 12.34
C PHE A 357 -6.84 -13.48 11.92
N GLU A 358 -5.65 -14.06 11.80
CA GLU A 358 -4.44 -13.41 11.30
C GLU A 358 -4.63 -12.93 9.86
N ARG A 359 -5.24 -13.77 9.01
CA ARG A 359 -5.64 -13.42 7.62
C ARG A 359 -6.60 -12.23 7.58
N THR A 360 -7.58 -12.21 8.48
CA THR A 360 -8.57 -11.12 8.56
C THR A 360 -7.91 -9.79 8.89
N LEU A 361 -7.00 -9.76 9.88
CA LEU A 361 -6.26 -8.55 10.26
C LEU A 361 -5.28 -8.13 9.17
N GLY A 362 -4.55 -9.08 8.58
CA GLY A 362 -3.65 -8.82 7.47
C GLY A 362 -4.37 -8.23 6.27
N LEU A 363 -5.51 -8.81 5.89
CA LEU A 363 -6.36 -8.32 4.81
C LEU A 363 -6.90 -6.91 5.10
N TYR A 364 -7.40 -6.67 6.32
CA TYR A 364 -7.91 -5.35 6.70
C TYR A 364 -6.81 -4.27 6.62
N GLY A 365 -5.64 -4.53 7.22
CA GLY A 365 -4.53 -3.59 7.17
C GLY A 365 -3.99 -3.34 5.76
N THR A 366 -4.02 -4.36 4.90
CA THR A 366 -3.66 -4.22 3.48
C THR A 366 -4.71 -3.44 2.70
N SER A 367 -6.00 -3.64 3.02
CA SER A 367 -7.11 -2.99 2.31
C SER A 367 -7.45 -1.58 2.80
N THR A 368 -6.77 -1.08 3.84
CA THR A 368 -6.87 0.31 4.33
C THR A 368 -5.55 1.08 4.28
N GLY A 369 -4.46 0.38 3.93
CA GLY A 369 -3.13 0.97 3.85
C GLY A 369 -2.31 0.31 2.76
N THR A 370 -1.39 -0.59 3.15
CA THR A 370 -0.53 -1.35 2.24
C THR A 370 -0.25 -2.73 2.82
N VAL A 371 0.37 -3.63 2.05
CA VAL A 371 0.81 -4.94 2.54
C VAL A 371 1.67 -4.83 3.82
N PRO A 372 2.63 -3.90 3.94
CA PRO A 372 3.34 -3.64 5.20
C PRO A 372 2.43 -3.33 6.39
N SER A 373 1.35 -2.55 6.20
CA SER A 373 0.37 -2.28 7.27
C SER A 373 -0.37 -3.54 7.69
N GLY A 374 -0.74 -4.39 6.71
CA GLY A 374 -1.32 -5.70 6.97
C GLY A 374 -0.39 -6.60 7.78
N ILE A 375 0.88 -6.70 7.38
CA ILE A 375 1.91 -7.47 8.09
C ILE A 375 2.13 -6.90 9.51
N ALA A 376 2.11 -5.58 9.67
CA ALA A 376 2.24 -4.95 11.00
C ALA A 376 1.09 -5.34 11.93
N LEU A 377 -0.15 -5.41 11.44
CA LEU A 377 -1.29 -5.90 12.23
C LEU A 377 -1.22 -7.39 12.54
N VAL A 378 -0.76 -8.22 11.59
CA VAL A 378 -0.52 -9.66 11.81
C VAL A 378 0.51 -9.85 12.93
N ARG A 379 1.59 -9.07 12.95
CA ARG A 379 2.65 -9.16 13.97
C ARG A 379 2.14 -8.91 15.39
N ILE A 380 1.00 -8.22 15.57
CA ILE A 380 0.40 -8.03 16.90
C ILE A 380 -0.14 -9.35 17.44
N VAL A 381 -0.69 -10.20 16.58
CA VAL A 381 -1.37 -11.46 16.92
C VAL A 381 -0.52 -12.69 16.65
N ASP A 382 0.53 -12.55 15.86
CA ASP A 382 1.52 -13.57 15.51
C ASP A 382 2.93 -12.94 15.42
N PRO A 383 3.57 -12.57 16.55
CA PRO A 383 4.85 -11.86 16.56
C PRO A 383 6.00 -12.64 15.93
N GLU A 384 5.96 -13.97 16.00
CA GLU A 384 7.00 -14.86 15.51
C GLU A 384 6.74 -15.39 14.10
N PHE A 385 5.66 -14.92 13.45
CA PHE A 385 5.23 -15.38 12.12
C PHE A 385 5.13 -16.92 12.03
N LYS A 386 4.54 -17.54 13.07
CA LYS A 386 4.26 -19.00 13.09
C LYS A 386 3.25 -19.41 12.04
N THR A 387 2.38 -18.49 11.63
CA THR A 387 1.40 -18.71 10.56
C THR A 387 1.96 -18.37 9.19
N SER A 388 1.36 -18.92 8.14
CA SER A 388 1.70 -18.62 6.75
C SER A 388 1.17 -17.26 6.28
N THR A 389 0.46 -16.51 7.12
CA THR A 389 -0.31 -15.31 6.72
C THR A 389 0.56 -14.24 6.06
N ALA A 390 1.78 -14.00 6.56
CA ALA A 390 2.69 -13.02 5.96
C ALA A 390 3.10 -13.41 4.52
N VAL A 391 3.36 -14.70 4.28
CA VAL A 391 3.66 -15.25 2.95
C VAL A 391 2.43 -15.16 2.04
N GLU A 392 1.27 -15.50 2.57
CA GLU A 392 0.00 -15.43 1.85
C GLU A 392 -0.35 -14.01 1.41
N LEU A 393 -0.08 -12.99 2.24
CA LEU A 393 -0.23 -11.58 1.90
C LEU A 393 0.71 -11.16 0.75
N GLY A 394 1.93 -11.70 0.71
CA GLY A 394 2.83 -11.50 -0.42
C GLY A 394 2.30 -12.13 -1.71
N LEU A 395 1.83 -13.39 -1.65
CA LEU A 395 1.28 -14.12 -2.80
C LEU A 395 -0.09 -13.56 -3.26
N MET A 396 -0.82 -12.89 -2.39
CA MET A 396 -2.09 -12.22 -2.71
C MET A 396 -1.91 -11.22 -3.87
N ASN A 397 -0.74 -10.61 -4.03
CA ASN A 397 -0.45 -9.68 -5.13
C ASN A 397 -0.65 -10.32 -6.52
N LEU A 398 -0.43 -11.63 -6.67
CA LEU A 398 -0.71 -12.34 -7.93
C LEU A 398 -2.21 -12.40 -8.22
N VAL A 399 -3.03 -12.56 -7.19
CA VAL A 399 -4.50 -12.63 -7.31
C VAL A 399 -5.08 -11.24 -7.58
N MET A 400 -4.45 -10.18 -7.08
CA MET A 400 -4.85 -8.78 -7.35
C MET A 400 -4.86 -8.44 -8.84
N MET A 401 -4.11 -9.15 -9.68
CA MET A 401 -4.15 -8.98 -11.14
C MET A 401 -5.54 -9.26 -11.74
N LEU A 402 -6.39 -10.01 -11.05
CA LEU A 402 -7.78 -10.22 -11.45
C LEU A 402 -8.62 -8.92 -11.44
N SER A 403 -8.15 -7.87 -10.77
CA SER A 403 -8.80 -6.55 -10.77
C SER A 403 -8.51 -5.71 -12.02
N THR A 404 -7.69 -6.18 -12.96
CA THR A 404 -7.35 -5.46 -14.20
C THR A 404 -8.58 -4.90 -14.95
N PRO A 405 -9.71 -5.63 -15.12
CA PRO A 405 -10.90 -5.06 -15.77
C PRO A 405 -11.47 -3.84 -15.02
N VAL A 406 -11.36 -3.81 -13.70
CA VAL A 406 -11.79 -2.69 -12.87
C VAL A 406 -10.90 -1.47 -13.09
N TYR A 407 -9.57 -1.65 -13.14
CA TYR A 407 -8.63 -0.58 -13.48
C TYR A 407 -8.94 0.03 -14.84
N ILE A 408 -9.16 -0.82 -15.86
CA ILE A 408 -9.48 -0.37 -17.22
C ILE A 408 -10.78 0.45 -17.21
N ALA A 409 -11.82 0.00 -16.51
CA ALA A 409 -13.10 0.71 -16.43
C ALA A 409 -12.94 2.08 -15.75
N LEU A 410 -12.20 2.16 -14.64
CA LEU A 410 -11.95 3.42 -13.94
C LEU A 410 -11.13 4.40 -14.78
N LEU A 411 -10.10 3.92 -15.51
CA LEU A 411 -9.30 4.75 -16.40
C LEU A 411 -10.09 5.21 -17.64
N ALA A 412 -10.95 4.34 -18.20
CA ALA A 412 -11.85 4.70 -19.30
C ALA A 412 -12.85 5.78 -18.87
N MET A 413 -13.33 5.74 -17.62
CA MET A 413 -14.14 6.81 -17.05
C MET A 413 -13.34 8.10 -16.89
N ALA A 414 -12.13 8.02 -16.35
CA ALA A 414 -11.26 9.19 -16.17
C ALA A 414 -10.96 9.88 -17.50
N SER A 415 -10.71 9.12 -18.56
CA SER A 415 -10.49 9.62 -19.91
C SER A 415 -11.77 10.09 -20.64
N LYS A 416 -12.93 10.06 -19.95
CA LYS A 416 -14.24 10.42 -20.51
C LYS A 416 -14.70 9.51 -21.67
N THR A 417 -14.07 8.33 -21.84
CA THR A 417 -14.44 7.34 -22.89
C THR A 417 -15.77 6.66 -22.54
N ILE A 418 -16.02 6.42 -21.25
CA ILE A 418 -17.31 5.89 -20.75
C ILE A 418 -17.86 6.80 -19.65
N SER A 419 -19.18 6.78 -19.45
CA SER A 419 -19.81 7.60 -18.41
C SER A 419 -19.64 7.00 -17.02
N VAL A 420 -19.83 7.83 -16.00
CA VAL A 420 -19.83 7.41 -14.56
C VAL A 420 -20.86 6.30 -14.34
N GLN A 421 -22.07 6.42 -14.91
CA GLN A 421 -23.14 5.43 -14.74
C GLN A 421 -22.76 4.04 -15.33
N VAL A 422 -22.15 4.03 -16.52
CA VAL A 422 -21.66 2.79 -17.14
C VAL A 422 -20.55 2.16 -16.28
N THR A 423 -19.64 2.98 -15.77
CA THR A 423 -18.59 2.50 -14.85
C THR A 423 -19.19 1.90 -13.58
N MET A 424 -20.16 2.57 -12.94
CA MET A 424 -20.85 2.04 -11.76
C MET A 424 -21.53 0.70 -12.05
N ALA A 425 -22.15 0.54 -13.23
CA ALA A 425 -22.75 -0.73 -13.64
C ALA A 425 -21.69 -1.84 -13.81
N ILE A 426 -20.53 -1.53 -14.42
CA ILE A 426 -19.41 -2.46 -14.55
C ILE A 426 -18.89 -2.86 -13.17
N LEU A 427 -18.69 -1.91 -12.25
CA LEU A 427 -18.23 -2.19 -10.89
C LEU A 427 -19.21 -3.08 -10.13
N ALA A 428 -20.52 -2.83 -10.26
CA ALA A 428 -21.57 -3.66 -9.65
C ALA A 428 -21.55 -5.09 -10.21
N ALA A 429 -21.41 -5.23 -11.53
CA ALA A 429 -21.29 -6.54 -12.18
C ALA A 429 -20.03 -7.29 -11.73
N MET A 430 -18.87 -6.62 -11.67
CA MET A 430 -17.62 -7.22 -11.19
C MET A 430 -17.69 -7.60 -9.71
N THR A 431 -18.41 -6.84 -8.89
CA THR A 431 -18.70 -7.20 -7.49
C THR A 431 -19.40 -8.57 -7.40
N VAL A 432 -20.41 -8.80 -8.25
CA VAL A 432 -21.10 -10.10 -8.32
C VAL A 432 -20.15 -11.20 -8.80
N VAL A 433 -19.32 -10.93 -9.80
CA VAL A 433 -18.33 -11.89 -10.31
C VAL A 433 -17.38 -12.33 -9.17
N TYR A 434 -16.81 -11.40 -8.39
CA TYR A 434 -15.90 -11.78 -7.29
C TYR A 434 -16.62 -12.52 -6.17
N MET A 435 -17.90 -12.21 -5.88
CA MET A 435 -18.70 -13.02 -4.94
C MET A 435 -18.89 -14.45 -5.46
N ILE A 436 -19.13 -14.65 -6.76
CA ILE A 436 -19.21 -15.97 -7.38
C ILE A 436 -17.86 -16.69 -7.27
N VAL A 437 -16.74 -16.01 -7.56
CA VAL A 437 -15.39 -16.57 -7.43
C VAL A 437 -15.14 -17.05 -6.00
N LEU A 438 -15.48 -16.27 -4.96
CA LEU A 438 -15.36 -16.69 -3.56
C LEU A 438 -16.16 -17.96 -3.25
N LYS A 439 -17.32 -18.12 -3.86
CA LYS A 439 -18.19 -19.30 -3.69
C LYS A 439 -17.61 -20.53 -4.38
N VAL A 440 -17.21 -20.39 -5.64
CA VAL A 440 -16.65 -21.48 -6.48
C VAL A 440 -15.31 -21.97 -5.92
N THR A 441 -14.44 -21.07 -5.50
CA THR A 441 -13.14 -21.41 -4.88
C THR A 441 -13.24 -21.96 -3.48
N ARG A 442 -14.48 -22.04 -2.93
CA ARG A 442 -14.74 -22.45 -1.55
C ARG A 442 -14.00 -21.60 -0.50
N CYS A 443 -13.81 -20.32 -0.80
CA CYS A 443 -13.31 -19.31 0.15
C CYS A 443 -14.43 -18.62 0.94
N TRP A 444 -15.69 -18.99 0.69
CA TRP A 444 -16.87 -18.54 1.41
C TRP A 444 -17.52 -19.72 2.14
N ARG A 445 -17.02 -20.00 3.35
CA ARG A 445 -17.43 -21.15 4.20
C ARG A 445 -18.18 -20.70 5.45
N LYS A 446 -18.42 -21.64 6.37
CA LYS A 446 -18.88 -21.34 7.72
C LYS A 446 -17.79 -20.56 8.48
N PRO A 447 -18.18 -19.64 9.39
CA PRO A 447 -17.21 -18.90 10.20
C PRO A 447 -16.33 -19.83 11.03
N THR A 448 -15.03 -19.55 11.10
CA THR A 448 -14.03 -20.32 11.86
C THR A 448 -13.79 -19.74 13.25
N PHE A 449 -14.18 -18.47 13.47
CA PHE A 449 -14.13 -17.84 14.79
C PHE A 449 -15.32 -16.90 15.00
N SER A 450 -15.64 -16.65 16.26
CA SER A 450 -16.69 -15.74 16.72
C SER A 450 -16.11 -14.78 17.77
N TRP A 451 -16.66 -13.58 17.86
CA TRP A 451 -16.35 -12.63 18.93
C TRP A 451 -17.04 -12.97 20.27
N LYS A 452 -17.97 -13.94 20.30
CA LYS A 452 -18.58 -14.42 21.55
C LYS A 452 -17.54 -15.30 22.28
N LYS A 453 -17.35 -15.07 23.59
CA LYS A 453 -16.75 -16.09 24.45
C LYS A 453 -17.74 -17.27 24.47
N ASP A 454 -17.28 -18.45 24.07
CA ASP A 454 -17.97 -19.68 24.36
C ASP A 454 -17.97 -19.93 25.87
#